data_188002a4e32e1763f05c39d743306002
#
_entry.id   188002a4e32e1763f05c39d743306002
#
_cell.length_a   1.000
_cell.length_b   1.000
_cell.length_c   1.000
_cell.angle_alpha   90.00
_cell.angle_beta   90.00
_cell.angle_gamma   90.00
#
_symmetry.space_group_name_H-M   'P 1'
#
loop_
_entity.id
_entity.type
_entity.pdbx_description
1 polymer ?
#
loop_
_entity_poly.entity_id
_entity_poly.type
_entity_poly.pdbx_seq_one_letter_code
_entity_poly.pdbx_strand_id
1 'polypeptide(L)'
;MARTEHHPNGLIHYNSRLSFRGYTLFTALGTKAFLIDPKGQFVHQWEHERGITNAELLPNGNLIAMTMPSPDVEGQRGLNGQAAACIELGWDGQVVWEYNDPWIHHDFKRLPNGNTLIIKW
;
A
#
# COMPACT_ATOMS: atom_id res chain seq x y z
N MET A 1 1.74 -35.65 -18.99
CA MET A 1 2.77 -34.61 -18.80
C MET A 1 2.07 -33.28 -18.66
N ALA A 2 2.18 -32.63 -17.48
CA ALA A 2 1.63 -31.28 -17.29
C ALA A 2 2.47 -30.30 -18.13
N ARG A 3 1.85 -29.58 -19.05
CA ARG A 3 2.47 -28.44 -19.73
C ARG A 3 2.58 -27.31 -18.72
N THR A 4 3.79 -26.88 -18.43
CA THR A 4 4.03 -25.64 -17.71
C THR A 4 3.71 -24.50 -18.68
N GLU A 5 2.57 -23.86 -18.50
CA GLU A 5 2.28 -22.64 -19.24
C GLU A 5 3.13 -21.51 -18.65
N HIS A 6 4.02 -20.97 -19.46
CA HIS A 6 4.76 -19.76 -19.13
C HIS A 6 3.79 -18.57 -19.27
N HIS A 7 3.29 -18.07 -18.16
CA HIS A 7 2.58 -16.80 -18.15
C HIS A 7 3.58 -15.65 -18.30
N PRO A 8 3.35 -14.72 -19.25
CA PRO A 8 4.20 -13.54 -19.38
C PRO A 8 4.12 -12.70 -18.08
N ASN A 9 5.28 -12.19 -17.65
CA ASN A 9 5.40 -11.31 -16.50
C ASN A 9 5.45 -9.84 -16.94
N GLY A 10 4.99 -8.95 -16.07
CA GLY A 10 4.99 -7.51 -16.32
C GLY A 10 3.82 -7.07 -17.21
N LEU A 11 4.03 -6.00 -17.97
CA LEU A 11 3.02 -5.46 -18.86
C LEU A 11 2.89 -6.33 -20.12
N ILE A 12 1.76 -7.02 -20.27
CA ILE A 12 1.47 -7.92 -21.39
C ILE A 12 0.74 -7.22 -22.54
N HIS A 13 -0.03 -6.19 -22.24
CA HIS A 13 -0.77 -5.43 -23.23
C HIS A 13 -0.91 -3.97 -22.84
N TYR A 14 -0.66 -3.05 -23.75
CA TYR A 14 -0.82 -1.61 -23.56
C TYR A 14 -1.40 -0.95 -24.81
N ASN A 15 -2.52 -0.26 -24.63
CA ASN A 15 -3.11 0.57 -25.67
C ASN A 15 -3.14 2.03 -25.19
N SER A 16 -2.21 2.85 -25.66
CA SER A 16 -2.06 4.23 -25.24
C SER A 16 -3.25 5.15 -25.56
N ARG A 17 -4.15 4.74 -26.46
CA ARG A 17 -5.35 5.51 -26.80
C ARG A 17 -6.51 5.24 -25.85
N LEU A 18 -6.55 4.04 -25.24
CA LEU A 18 -7.62 3.57 -24.36
C LEU A 18 -7.23 3.58 -22.88
N SER A 19 -5.94 3.58 -22.59
CA SER A 19 -5.44 3.56 -21.20
C SER A 19 -5.46 4.95 -20.59
N PHE A 20 -5.85 5.03 -19.31
CA PHE A 20 -5.71 6.24 -18.51
C PHE A 20 -4.22 6.63 -18.39
N ARG A 21 -3.92 7.92 -18.60
CA ARG A 21 -2.54 8.45 -18.52
C ARG A 21 -2.19 8.78 -17.07
N GLY A 22 -1.97 7.77 -16.27
CA GLY A 22 -1.63 7.90 -14.85
C GLY A 22 -0.70 6.81 -14.40
N TYR A 23 -0.33 6.88 -13.15
CA TYR A 23 0.48 5.85 -12.49
C TYR A 23 -0.42 4.87 -11.76
N THR A 24 0.08 3.66 -11.55
CA THR A 24 -0.59 2.65 -10.72
C THR A 24 0.20 2.45 -9.45
N LEU A 25 -0.45 2.68 -8.31
CA LEU A 25 0.06 2.33 -6.99
C LEU A 25 -0.51 0.97 -6.58
N PHE A 26 0.33 0.07 -6.11
CA PHE A 26 -0.10 -1.20 -5.54
C PHE A 26 0.83 -1.66 -4.43
N THR A 27 0.31 -2.47 -3.52
CA THR A 27 1.07 -3.13 -2.47
C THR A 27 1.29 -4.60 -2.82
N ALA A 28 2.44 -5.15 -2.45
CA ALA A 28 2.78 -6.53 -2.75
C ALA A 28 3.15 -7.29 -1.47
N LEU A 29 2.37 -8.34 -1.18
CA LEU A 29 2.62 -9.30 -0.09
C LEU A 29 2.76 -8.65 1.30
N GLY A 30 2.18 -7.48 1.51
CA GLY A 30 2.25 -6.76 2.79
C GLY A 30 3.64 -6.23 3.15
N THR A 31 4.57 -6.12 2.20
CA THR A 31 5.94 -5.68 2.48
C THR A 31 6.25 -4.29 1.96
N LYS A 32 5.86 -4.02 0.71
CA LYS A 32 6.21 -2.79 -0.01
C LYS A 32 5.01 -2.23 -0.77
N ALA A 33 5.08 -0.93 -1.05
CA ALA A 33 4.25 -0.27 -2.04
C ALA A 33 5.08 0.11 -3.26
N PHE A 34 4.51 -0.07 -4.45
CA PHE A 34 5.15 0.20 -5.73
C PHE A 34 4.32 1.18 -6.55
N LEU A 35 4.99 2.10 -7.20
CA LEU A 35 4.42 3.00 -8.19
C LEU A 35 4.99 2.64 -9.57
N ILE A 36 4.12 2.35 -10.53
CA ILE A 36 4.52 2.05 -11.90
C ILE A 36 3.88 3.05 -12.88
N ASP A 37 4.55 3.25 -14.00
CA ASP A 37 4.03 4.02 -15.12
C ASP A 37 3.06 3.20 -16.00
N PRO A 38 2.38 3.82 -16.99
CA PRO A 38 1.48 3.10 -17.90
C PRO A 38 2.16 2.01 -18.75
N LYS A 39 3.49 2.02 -18.82
CA LYS A 39 4.28 0.98 -19.52
C LYS A 39 4.74 -0.15 -18.59
N GLY A 40 4.32 -0.12 -17.32
CA GLY A 40 4.69 -1.10 -16.32
C GLY A 40 6.11 -0.95 -15.77
N GLN A 41 6.76 0.21 -16.00
CA GLN A 41 8.09 0.48 -15.46
C GLN A 41 7.98 0.99 -14.04
N PHE A 42 8.87 0.52 -13.16
CA PHE A 42 8.95 1.03 -11.79
C PHE A 42 9.38 2.49 -11.77
N VAL A 43 8.56 3.33 -11.15
CA VAL A 43 8.82 4.76 -10.94
C VAL A 43 9.36 5.00 -9.54
N HIS A 44 8.74 4.36 -8.55
CA HIS A 44 9.12 4.49 -7.14
C HIS A 44 8.67 3.28 -6.32
N GLN A 45 9.30 3.11 -5.15
CA GLN A 45 8.87 2.13 -4.15
C GLN A 45 9.05 2.69 -2.74
N TRP A 46 8.17 2.27 -1.84
CA TRP A 46 8.29 2.52 -0.40
C TRP A 46 8.37 1.19 0.33
N GLU A 47 9.14 1.20 1.40
CA GLU A 47 9.30 0.06 2.30
C GLU A 47 9.23 0.56 3.74
N HIS A 48 8.65 -0.26 4.62
CA HIS A 48 8.61 0.01 6.04
C HIS A 48 8.90 -1.28 6.81
N GLU A 49 9.57 -1.20 7.95
CA GLU A 49 9.98 -2.37 8.74
C GLU A 49 8.81 -3.27 9.15
N ARG A 50 7.64 -2.66 9.43
CA ARG A 50 6.40 -3.38 9.73
C ARG A 50 5.57 -3.75 8.48
N GLY A 51 6.14 -3.61 7.28
CA GLY A 51 5.44 -3.85 6.03
C GLY A 51 4.41 -2.78 5.68
N ILE A 52 3.82 -2.90 4.49
CA ILE A 52 2.77 -2.01 3.96
C ILE A 52 1.66 -2.89 3.38
N THR A 53 0.43 -2.75 3.87
CA THR A 53 -0.71 -3.57 3.44
C THR A 53 -1.68 -2.83 2.55
N ASN A 54 -2.09 -1.63 2.94
CA ASN A 54 -2.98 -0.75 2.19
C ASN A 54 -2.33 0.63 2.07
N ALA A 55 -2.36 1.25 0.90
CA ALA A 55 -1.66 2.51 0.67
C ALA A 55 -2.40 3.43 -0.30
N GLU A 56 -2.28 4.75 -0.06
CA GLU A 56 -2.78 5.81 -0.93
C GLU A 56 -1.68 6.85 -1.16
N LEU A 57 -1.50 7.30 -2.40
CA LEU A 57 -0.59 8.40 -2.72
C LEU A 57 -1.27 9.73 -2.44
N LEU A 58 -0.66 10.57 -1.64
CA LEU A 58 -1.16 11.89 -1.30
C LEU A 58 -0.78 12.94 -2.37
N PRO A 59 -1.53 14.05 -2.48
CA PRO A 59 -1.22 15.10 -3.46
C PRO A 59 0.16 15.74 -3.32
N ASN A 60 0.76 15.68 -2.14
CA ASN A 60 2.11 16.18 -1.87
C ASN A 60 3.23 15.19 -2.26
N GLY A 61 2.87 14.01 -2.79
CA GLY A 61 3.81 12.94 -3.16
C GLY A 61 4.15 11.97 -2.03
N ASN A 62 3.66 12.20 -0.81
CA ASN A 62 3.84 11.25 0.29
C ASN A 62 2.90 10.05 0.12
N LEU A 63 3.29 8.93 0.69
CA LEU A 63 2.47 7.73 0.80
C LEU A 63 1.84 7.66 2.18
N ILE A 64 0.50 7.60 2.27
CA ILE A 64 -0.16 7.18 3.51
C ILE A 64 -0.50 5.70 3.41
N ALA A 65 -0.26 4.93 4.47
CA ALA A 65 -0.37 3.48 4.44
C ALA A 65 -0.75 2.87 5.79
N MET A 66 -1.32 1.67 5.75
CA MET A 66 -1.41 0.78 6.92
C MET A 66 -0.25 -0.21 6.93
N THR A 67 0.24 -0.54 8.13
CA THR A 67 1.28 -1.54 8.33
C THR A 67 0.67 -2.93 8.52
N MET A 68 1.52 -3.97 8.52
CA MET A 68 1.12 -5.31 8.97
C MET A 68 0.69 -5.27 10.44
N PRO A 69 -0.19 -6.18 10.88
CA PRO A 69 -0.56 -6.31 12.28
C PRO A 69 0.66 -6.71 13.14
N SER A 70 0.66 -6.31 14.41
CA SER A 70 1.66 -6.77 15.35
C SER A 70 1.39 -8.22 15.75
N PRO A 71 2.37 -9.13 15.68
CA PRO A 71 2.19 -10.53 16.04
C PRO A 71 1.93 -10.74 17.54
N ASP A 72 2.29 -9.75 18.35
CA ASP A 72 2.30 -9.86 19.82
C ASP A 72 1.02 -9.31 20.49
N VAL A 73 0.04 -8.84 19.72
CA VAL A 73 -1.20 -8.31 20.28
C VAL A 73 -2.20 -9.45 20.54
N GLU A 74 -2.44 -9.71 21.81
CA GLU A 74 -3.40 -10.70 22.26
C GLU A 74 -4.84 -10.30 21.85
N GLY A 75 -5.64 -11.27 21.40
CA GLY A 75 -7.04 -11.08 21.00
C GLY A 75 -7.27 -10.73 19.52
N GLN A 76 -6.22 -10.53 18.74
CA GLN A 76 -6.34 -10.23 17.30
C GLN A 76 -6.26 -11.47 16.39
N ARG A 77 -6.03 -12.65 16.94
CA ARG A 77 -5.88 -13.87 16.14
C ARG A 77 -7.18 -14.21 15.41
N GLY A 78 -7.08 -14.33 14.08
CA GLY A 78 -8.20 -14.74 13.23
C GLY A 78 -9.08 -13.59 12.71
N LEU A 79 -8.81 -12.36 13.08
CA LEU A 79 -9.43 -11.19 12.45
C LEU A 79 -8.66 -10.82 11.17
N ASN A 80 -9.35 -10.59 10.07
CA ASN A 80 -8.73 -10.19 8.81
C ASN A 80 -8.63 -8.66 8.70
N GLY A 81 -7.67 -8.18 7.90
CA GLY A 81 -7.55 -6.77 7.58
C GLY A 81 -6.99 -5.87 8.68
N GLN A 82 -6.40 -6.48 9.71
CA GLN A 82 -5.77 -5.75 10.82
C GLN A 82 -4.52 -5.01 10.39
N ALA A 83 -4.22 -3.92 11.12
CA ALA A 83 -2.97 -3.20 11.05
C ALA A 83 -2.47 -2.85 12.46
N ALA A 84 -1.18 -2.57 12.58
CA ALA A 84 -0.59 -2.08 13.83
C ALA A 84 -0.52 -0.55 13.89
N ALA A 85 -0.45 0.09 12.72
CA ALA A 85 -0.37 1.53 12.59
C ALA A 85 -0.90 2.03 11.24
N CYS A 86 -1.24 3.32 11.22
CA CYS A 86 -1.36 4.11 10.00
C CYS A 86 -0.16 5.07 9.95
N ILE A 87 0.57 5.09 8.84
CA ILE A 87 1.82 5.85 8.69
C ILE A 87 1.76 6.73 7.46
N GLU A 88 2.48 7.84 7.48
CA GLU A 88 2.77 8.63 6.29
C GLU A 88 4.27 8.61 6.02
N LEU A 89 4.67 8.20 4.84
CA LEU A 89 6.05 8.14 4.37
C LEU A 89 6.31 9.25 3.36
N GLY A 90 7.40 9.97 3.52
CA GLY A 90 7.91 10.87 2.50
C GLY A 90 8.35 10.12 1.24
N TRP A 91 8.63 10.87 0.17
CA TRP A 91 9.18 10.29 -1.06
C TRP A 91 10.53 9.59 -0.82
N ASP A 92 11.28 10.05 0.16
CA ASP A 92 12.55 9.45 0.60
C ASP A 92 12.40 8.20 1.49
N GLY A 93 11.15 7.80 1.77
CA GLY A 93 10.83 6.65 2.62
C GLY A 93 10.88 6.92 4.13
N GLN A 94 11.16 8.18 4.56
CA GLN A 94 11.14 8.52 5.97
C GLN A 94 9.72 8.66 6.51
N VAL A 95 9.49 8.20 7.75
CA VAL A 95 8.21 8.37 8.43
C VAL A 95 8.06 9.84 8.82
N VAL A 96 7.04 10.51 8.27
CA VAL A 96 6.73 11.91 8.58
C VAL A 96 5.54 12.06 9.54
N TRP A 97 4.71 11.03 9.64
CA TRP A 97 3.60 10.94 10.58
C TRP A 97 3.26 9.48 10.86
N GLU A 98 2.81 9.20 12.08
CA GLU A 98 2.45 7.86 12.53
C GLU A 98 1.34 7.90 13.57
N TYR A 99 0.37 6.99 13.44
CA TYR A 99 -0.66 6.70 14.42
C TYR A 99 -0.62 5.20 14.74
N ASN A 100 -0.20 4.86 15.95
CA ASN A 100 -0.10 3.49 16.44
C ASN A 100 -1.37 3.11 17.19
N ASP A 101 -2.09 2.12 16.70
CA ASP A 101 -3.24 1.52 17.37
C ASP A 101 -3.45 0.10 16.82
N PRO A 102 -3.32 -0.93 17.65
CA PRO A 102 -3.45 -2.32 17.20
C PRO A 102 -4.87 -2.72 16.82
N TRP A 103 -5.87 -1.87 17.06
CA TRP A 103 -7.28 -2.15 16.77
C TRP A 103 -7.78 -1.50 15.47
N ILE A 104 -6.91 -0.80 14.74
CA ILE A 104 -7.26 -0.30 13.41
C ILE A 104 -7.28 -1.43 12.38
N HIS A 105 -8.15 -1.31 11.38
CA HIS A 105 -8.27 -2.35 10.36
C HIS A 105 -8.81 -1.82 9.03
N HIS A 106 -8.55 -2.57 7.97
CA HIS A 106 -9.07 -2.49 6.61
C HIS A 106 -8.76 -1.19 5.87
N ASP A 107 -9.23 -0.04 6.36
CA ASP A 107 -9.20 1.16 5.53
C ASP A 107 -9.02 2.46 6.33
N PHE A 108 -8.59 3.47 5.62
CA PHE A 108 -8.39 4.83 6.11
C PHE A 108 -8.69 5.84 5.00
N LYS A 109 -8.86 7.12 5.37
CA LYS A 109 -8.94 8.21 4.41
C LYS A 109 -8.32 9.49 4.96
N ARG A 110 -7.33 10.05 4.25
CA ARG A 110 -6.83 11.40 4.53
C ARG A 110 -7.80 12.43 3.95
N LEU A 111 -8.27 13.33 4.80
CA LEU A 111 -9.17 14.40 4.42
C LEU A 111 -8.41 15.66 3.95
N PRO A 112 -9.03 16.54 3.16
CA PRO A 112 -8.39 17.77 2.70
C PRO A 112 -7.93 18.72 3.82
N ASN A 113 -8.55 18.65 5.00
CA ASN A 113 -8.16 19.44 6.18
C ASN A 113 -6.98 18.83 6.96
N GLY A 114 -6.38 17.74 6.48
CA GLY A 114 -5.26 17.06 7.12
C GLY A 114 -5.66 15.99 8.16
N ASN A 115 -6.92 15.87 8.52
CA ASN A 115 -7.39 14.80 9.40
C ASN A 115 -7.39 13.45 8.68
N THR A 116 -7.27 12.38 9.45
CA THR A 116 -7.36 11.01 8.93
C THR A 116 -8.54 10.29 9.57
N LEU A 117 -9.43 9.76 8.75
CA LEU A 117 -10.45 8.81 9.19
C LEU A 117 -9.86 7.41 9.14
N ILE A 118 -10.08 6.62 10.17
CA ILE A 118 -9.58 5.24 10.27
C ILE A 118 -10.68 4.38 10.86
N ILE A 119 -10.85 3.19 10.30
CA ILE A 119 -11.76 2.18 10.84
C ILE A 119 -11.08 1.47 12.01
N LYS A 120 -11.80 1.32 13.10
CA LYS A 120 -11.32 0.71 14.35
C LYS A 120 -12.40 -0.18 14.96
N TRP A 121 -11.97 -1.31 15.57
CA TRP A 121 -12.81 -2.18 16.43
C TRP A 121 -13.22 -1.48 17.73
#